data_929c04685643fd81bd7fbdc1b09e2456
#
_entry.id   929c04685643fd81bd7fbdc1b09e2456
#
_cell.length_a   1.000
_cell.length_b   1.000
_cell.length_c   1.000
_cell.angle_alpha   90.00
_cell.angle_beta   90.00
_cell.angle_gamma   90.00
#
_symmetry.space_group_name_H-M   'P 1'
#
loop_
_entity.id
_entity.type
_entity.pdbx_description
1 polymer ?
#
loop_
_entity_poly.entity_id
_entity_poly.type
_entity_poly.pdbx_seq_one_letter_code
_entity_poly.pdbx_strand_id
1 'polypeptide(L)'
;MPCYKDKKAGTWYCQFRYCDFTGAHRQKRKRGFKTKREAQAWEREFRLTKAKSCDMMLASFAEVYFDDMEQHLRESTIDTKLNIFKTKIIPYLGKRKMNEITPLDVREWQKQIRLDGEATGLPYSETYLRSIHSQLTALFNYAKTFYGITVNPCDAAGSMGSSSAGEMLIITQEQYRVLRKEFRNEAYLLAFDILFWTGCREGEMLALSPRDLSGDDQLRIYKNYRRKKGQDHIGPTKNSKKNGNRVIPIPHWLAEEIRAYCSRLYDLGPDDRILYMTSSALNKELTRCTQLTGLPDIRVHDLRHSHVSLYIELGYSALLVAKRIGDTVAVVLKTYAHLYPNKQKELVTQLESLTETGETDVVNLVSLRSAKIG
;
A
#
# COMPACT_ATOMS: atom_id res chain seq x y z
N MET A 1 23.56 -11.81 -12.25
CA MET A 1 24.11 -11.58 -13.60
C MET A 1 25.12 -12.67 -13.90
N PRO A 2 24.97 -13.45 -14.97
CA PRO A 2 25.75 -14.65 -15.21
C PRO A 2 27.02 -14.37 -16.02
N CYS A 3 28.03 -13.75 -15.37
CA CYS A 3 29.37 -13.60 -15.92
C CYS A 3 30.37 -14.43 -15.09
N TYR A 4 31.08 -15.30 -15.74
CA TYR A 4 31.93 -16.31 -15.13
C TYR A 4 33.36 -16.15 -15.61
N LYS A 5 34.34 -16.53 -14.75
CA LYS A 5 35.76 -16.55 -15.09
C LYS A 5 36.09 -17.89 -15.77
N ASP A 6 36.67 -17.86 -16.94
CA ASP A 6 37.24 -19.04 -17.59
C ASP A 6 38.60 -19.31 -16.99
N LYS A 7 38.68 -20.33 -16.14
CA LYS A 7 39.92 -20.69 -15.41
C LYS A 7 41.08 -21.14 -16.32
N LYS A 8 40.75 -21.66 -17.54
CA LYS A 8 41.77 -22.14 -18.48
C LYS A 8 42.32 -20.99 -19.35
N ALA A 9 41.47 -20.05 -19.74
CA ALA A 9 41.89 -18.95 -20.62
C ALA A 9 42.25 -17.65 -19.85
N GLY A 10 42.05 -17.59 -18.52
CA GLY A 10 42.29 -16.38 -17.71
C GLY A 10 41.30 -15.22 -18.01
N THR A 11 40.35 -15.42 -18.89
CA THR A 11 39.40 -14.42 -19.37
C THR A 11 38.03 -14.60 -18.74
N TRP A 12 37.14 -13.60 -18.94
CA TRP A 12 35.76 -13.68 -18.52
C TRP A 12 34.86 -14.03 -19.69
N TYR A 13 33.74 -14.74 -19.40
CA TYR A 13 32.68 -14.97 -20.35
C TYR A 13 31.32 -14.67 -19.74
N CYS A 14 30.39 -14.27 -20.59
CA CYS A 14 29.00 -14.06 -20.23
C CYS A 14 28.14 -15.11 -20.92
N GLN A 15 27.20 -15.71 -20.18
CA GLN A 15 26.26 -16.71 -20.69
C GLN A 15 24.90 -16.49 -20.03
N PHE A 16 23.88 -16.20 -20.84
CA PHE A 16 22.52 -15.92 -20.36
C PHE A 16 21.49 -16.48 -21.35
N ARG A 17 20.30 -16.69 -20.84
CA ARG A 17 19.14 -17.03 -21.65
C ARG A 17 18.43 -15.72 -22.02
N TYR A 18 17.88 -15.69 -23.22
CA TYR A 18 17.04 -14.61 -23.72
C TYR A 18 15.95 -15.21 -24.62
N CYS A 19 14.79 -14.55 -24.70
CA CYS A 19 13.78 -14.89 -25.68
C CYS A 19 14.09 -14.17 -26.97
N ASP A 20 14.07 -14.90 -28.09
CA ASP A 20 14.21 -14.27 -29.41
C ASP A 20 12.87 -13.66 -29.88
N PHE A 21 12.89 -13.03 -31.04
CA PHE A 21 11.72 -12.40 -31.66
C PHE A 21 10.55 -13.37 -31.92
N THR A 22 10.78 -14.68 -31.90
CA THR A 22 9.75 -15.72 -32.05
C THR A 22 9.16 -16.17 -30.71
N GLY A 23 9.68 -15.66 -29.57
CA GLY A 23 9.32 -16.12 -28.23
C GLY A 23 10.07 -17.37 -27.78
N ALA A 24 11.01 -17.89 -28.60
CA ALA A 24 11.78 -19.05 -28.24
C ALA A 24 12.92 -18.70 -27.25
N HIS A 25 13.06 -19.49 -26.20
CA HIS A 25 14.16 -19.36 -25.25
C HIS A 25 15.48 -19.81 -25.88
N ARG A 26 16.40 -18.85 -26.09
CA ARG A 26 17.73 -19.11 -26.61
C ARG A 26 18.80 -18.77 -25.57
N GLN A 27 19.94 -19.41 -25.73
CA GLN A 27 21.13 -19.16 -24.88
C GLN A 27 22.20 -18.43 -25.70
N LYS A 28 22.70 -17.31 -25.16
CA LYS A 28 23.84 -16.60 -25.74
C LYS A 28 25.04 -16.76 -24.82
N ARG A 29 26.19 -17.07 -25.42
CA ARG A 29 27.50 -17.13 -24.74
C ARG A 29 28.51 -16.35 -25.54
N LYS A 30 29.27 -15.45 -24.86
CA LYS A 30 30.44 -14.78 -25.45
C LYS A 30 31.60 -14.85 -24.48
N ARG A 31 32.77 -15.21 -24.98
CA ARG A 31 34.02 -15.39 -24.22
C ARG A 31 35.04 -14.31 -24.59
N GLY A 32 36.14 -14.22 -23.84
CA GLY A 32 37.30 -13.39 -24.19
C GLY A 32 37.28 -11.99 -23.62
N PHE A 33 36.46 -11.69 -22.62
CA PHE A 33 36.51 -10.42 -21.94
C PHE A 33 37.70 -10.36 -20.96
N LYS A 34 38.40 -9.24 -20.92
CA LYS A 34 39.53 -9.03 -20.00
C LYS A 34 39.06 -8.90 -18.56
N THR A 35 37.88 -8.28 -18.34
CA THR A 35 37.32 -8.03 -17.02
C THR A 35 35.88 -8.49 -16.90
N LYS A 36 35.44 -8.74 -15.66
CA LYS A 36 34.03 -9.01 -15.35
C LYS A 36 33.12 -7.85 -15.74
N ARG A 37 33.62 -6.61 -15.57
CA ARG A 37 32.90 -5.39 -15.91
C ARG A 37 32.62 -5.27 -17.41
N GLU A 38 33.61 -5.64 -18.26
CA GLU A 38 33.40 -5.68 -19.72
C GLU A 38 32.37 -6.74 -20.13
N ALA A 39 32.40 -7.94 -19.52
CA ALA A 39 31.44 -8.97 -19.79
C ALA A 39 30.01 -8.54 -19.40
N GLN A 40 29.85 -7.86 -18.27
CA GLN A 40 28.57 -7.31 -17.82
C GLN A 40 28.10 -6.13 -18.70
N ALA A 41 29.02 -5.25 -19.11
CA ALA A 41 28.70 -4.14 -20.02
C ALA A 41 28.22 -4.67 -21.36
N TRP A 42 28.90 -5.69 -21.90
CA TRP A 42 28.47 -6.33 -23.15
C TRP A 42 27.09 -7.04 -23.04
N GLU A 43 26.80 -7.72 -21.92
CA GLU A 43 25.47 -8.31 -21.70
C GLU A 43 24.40 -7.21 -21.70
N ARG A 44 24.64 -6.13 -20.97
CA ARG A 44 23.73 -4.97 -20.91
C ARG A 44 23.54 -4.35 -22.30
N GLU A 45 24.60 -4.13 -23.05
CA GLU A 45 24.55 -3.61 -24.39
C GLU A 45 23.83 -4.56 -25.36
N PHE A 46 24.10 -5.87 -25.28
CA PHE A 46 23.38 -6.88 -26.08
C PHE A 46 21.88 -6.86 -25.80
N ARG A 47 21.49 -6.83 -24.52
CA ARG A 47 20.09 -6.72 -24.12
C ARG A 47 19.47 -5.42 -24.64
N LEU A 48 20.16 -4.30 -24.51
CA LEU A 48 19.71 -2.99 -24.99
C LEU A 48 19.65 -2.92 -26.54
N THR A 49 20.60 -3.50 -27.25
CA THR A 49 20.66 -3.44 -28.72
C THR A 49 19.61 -4.34 -29.36
N LYS A 50 19.38 -5.52 -28.78
CA LYS A 50 18.32 -6.44 -29.24
C LYS A 50 16.93 -5.94 -28.85
N ALA A 51 16.83 -5.22 -27.74
CA ALA A 51 15.59 -4.62 -27.26
C ALA A 51 15.24 -3.30 -27.96
N LYS A 52 16.19 -2.63 -28.64
CA LYS A 52 15.94 -1.35 -29.33
C LYS A 52 14.88 -1.43 -30.44
N SER A 53 14.52 -2.61 -30.91
CA SER A 53 13.45 -2.76 -31.91
C SER A 53 12.07 -2.99 -31.32
N CYS A 54 11.92 -3.25 -30.01
CA CYS A 54 10.67 -3.71 -29.39
C CYS A 54 9.87 -4.77 -30.19
N ASP A 55 10.59 -5.53 -31.00
CA ASP A 55 10.06 -6.61 -31.82
C ASP A 55 9.82 -7.89 -31.01
N MET A 56 9.87 -7.73 -29.68
CA MET A 56 9.63 -8.80 -28.71
C MET A 56 8.13 -8.96 -28.45
N MET A 57 7.71 -10.20 -28.19
CA MET A 57 6.36 -10.45 -27.67
C MET A 57 6.16 -9.78 -26.30
N LEU A 58 4.95 -9.31 -26.04
CA LEU A 58 4.64 -8.64 -24.77
C LEU A 58 4.98 -9.53 -23.55
N ALA A 59 4.71 -10.84 -23.62
CA ALA A 59 5.05 -11.76 -22.53
C ALA A 59 6.55 -11.75 -22.22
N SER A 60 7.41 -11.84 -23.25
CA SER A 60 8.86 -11.81 -23.09
C SER A 60 9.38 -10.45 -22.64
N PHE A 61 8.74 -9.37 -23.10
CA PHE A 61 9.09 -8.02 -22.66
C PHE A 61 8.69 -7.79 -21.19
N ALA A 62 7.58 -8.36 -20.75
CA ALA A 62 7.16 -8.29 -19.35
C ALA A 62 8.19 -8.95 -18.42
N GLU A 63 8.84 -10.07 -18.82
CA GLU A 63 9.93 -10.67 -18.04
C GLU A 63 11.11 -9.70 -17.87
N VAL A 64 11.52 -9.01 -18.94
CA VAL A 64 12.58 -7.99 -18.91
C VAL A 64 12.19 -6.82 -17.98
N TYR A 65 10.94 -6.38 -18.06
CA TYR A 65 10.42 -5.32 -17.20
C TYR A 65 10.44 -5.71 -15.73
N PHE A 66 10.03 -6.92 -15.39
CA PHE A 66 10.01 -7.36 -13.99
C PHE A 66 11.40 -7.62 -13.44
N ASP A 67 12.35 -8.14 -14.22
CA ASP A 67 13.75 -8.33 -13.81
C ASP A 67 14.40 -6.99 -13.39
N ASP A 68 14.07 -5.89 -14.08
CA ASP A 68 14.52 -4.56 -13.70
C ASP A 68 13.72 -4.00 -12.49
N MET A 69 12.41 -4.16 -12.48
CA MET A 69 11.55 -3.63 -11.42
C MET A 69 11.75 -4.30 -10.05
N GLU A 70 12.22 -5.55 -10.00
CA GLU A 70 12.53 -6.24 -8.74
C GLU A 70 13.60 -5.49 -7.91
N GLN A 71 14.47 -4.74 -8.56
CA GLN A 71 15.49 -3.94 -7.87
C GLN A 71 14.93 -2.62 -7.29
N HIS A 72 13.80 -2.15 -7.79
CA HIS A 72 13.25 -0.84 -7.48
C HIS A 72 11.96 -0.87 -6.66
N LEU A 73 11.22 -1.98 -6.71
CA LEU A 73 9.93 -2.11 -6.07
C LEU A 73 9.96 -3.08 -4.89
N ARG A 74 9.05 -2.87 -3.96
CA ARG A 74 8.85 -3.83 -2.87
C ARG A 74 8.28 -5.14 -3.43
N GLU A 75 8.70 -6.25 -2.85
CA GLU A 75 8.23 -7.60 -3.20
C GLU A 75 6.70 -7.71 -3.31
N SER A 76 5.95 -7.17 -2.34
CA SER A 76 4.48 -7.19 -2.37
C SER A 76 3.86 -6.44 -3.55
N THR A 77 4.55 -5.39 -4.04
CA THR A 77 4.13 -4.66 -5.23
C THR A 77 4.40 -5.47 -6.48
N ILE A 78 5.55 -6.13 -6.55
CA ILE A 78 5.91 -7.04 -7.64
C ILE A 78 4.91 -8.19 -7.71
N ASP A 79 4.60 -8.86 -6.59
CA ASP A 79 3.63 -9.96 -6.55
C ASP A 79 2.25 -9.54 -7.11
N THR A 80 1.77 -8.36 -6.70
CA THR A 80 0.49 -7.82 -7.19
C THR A 80 0.53 -7.55 -8.69
N LYS A 81 1.60 -6.92 -9.17
CA LYS A 81 1.80 -6.64 -10.59
C LYS A 81 1.90 -7.93 -11.41
N LEU A 82 2.71 -8.89 -10.97
CA LEU A 82 2.87 -10.20 -11.62
C LEU A 82 1.54 -10.95 -11.72
N ASN A 83 0.73 -10.92 -10.67
CA ASN A 83 -0.59 -11.55 -10.70
C ASN A 83 -1.50 -10.91 -11.76
N ILE A 84 -1.53 -9.57 -11.84
CA ILE A 84 -2.32 -8.87 -12.87
C ILE A 84 -1.79 -9.20 -14.26
N PHE A 85 -0.49 -9.20 -14.48
CA PHE A 85 0.09 -9.58 -15.79
C PHE A 85 -0.27 -11.00 -16.16
N LYS A 86 -0.08 -11.96 -15.25
CA LYS A 86 -0.34 -13.36 -15.48
C LYS A 86 -1.82 -13.67 -15.79
N THR A 87 -2.75 -12.98 -15.11
CA THR A 87 -4.17 -13.32 -15.18
C THR A 87 -4.99 -12.40 -16.09
N LYS A 88 -4.52 -11.18 -16.38
CA LYS A 88 -5.31 -10.15 -17.06
C LYS A 88 -4.66 -9.54 -18.30
N ILE A 89 -3.34 -9.66 -18.48
CA ILE A 89 -2.64 -9.03 -19.60
C ILE A 89 -2.07 -10.09 -20.55
N ILE A 90 -1.24 -11.01 -20.04
CA ILE A 90 -0.56 -12.03 -20.85
C ILE A 90 -1.52 -12.96 -21.60
N PRO A 91 -2.65 -13.42 -21.02
CA PRO A 91 -3.57 -14.29 -21.75
C PRO A 91 -4.11 -13.69 -23.05
N TYR A 92 -4.22 -12.37 -23.13
CA TYR A 92 -4.80 -11.64 -24.27
C TYR A 92 -3.76 -11.04 -25.21
N LEU A 93 -2.77 -10.35 -24.63
CA LEU A 93 -1.80 -9.57 -25.39
C LEU A 93 -0.40 -10.22 -25.44
N GLY A 94 -0.15 -11.25 -24.63
CA GLY A 94 1.18 -11.83 -24.44
C GLY A 94 1.85 -12.35 -25.71
N LYS A 95 1.06 -12.84 -26.66
CA LYS A 95 1.53 -13.39 -27.96
C LYS A 95 1.67 -12.33 -29.05
N ARG A 96 1.35 -11.06 -28.78
CA ARG A 96 1.54 -9.95 -29.71
C ARG A 96 2.89 -9.29 -29.51
N LYS A 97 3.49 -8.77 -30.56
CA LYS A 97 4.72 -7.99 -30.48
C LYS A 97 4.41 -6.61 -29.93
N MET A 98 5.30 -6.10 -29.07
CA MET A 98 5.14 -4.79 -28.41
C MET A 98 4.93 -3.62 -29.41
N ASN A 99 5.63 -3.64 -30.54
CA ASN A 99 5.55 -2.61 -31.59
C ASN A 99 4.31 -2.73 -32.50
N GLU A 100 3.59 -3.86 -32.44
CA GLU A 100 2.41 -4.11 -33.26
C GLU A 100 1.10 -3.88 -32.50
N ILE A 101 1.17 -3.70 -31.17
CA ILE A 101 -0.03 -3.43 -30.35
C ILE A 101 -0.53 -2.01 -30.60
N THR A 102 -1.74 -1.91 -31.13
CA THR A 102 -2.41 -0.65 -31.44
C THR A 102 -3.37 -0.20 -30.34
N PRO A 103 -3.82 1.07 -30.35
CA PRO A 103 -4.88 1.52 -29.44
C PRO A 103 -6.18 0.73 -29.57
N LEU A 104 -6.49 0.20 -30.78
CA LEU A 104 -7.66 -0.62 -31.00
C LEU A 104 -7.53 -1.97 -30.25
N ASP A 105 -6.36 -2.61 -30.33
CA ASP A 105 -6.09 -3.84 -29.57
C ASP A 105 -6.23 -3.65 -28.06
N VAL A 106 -5.79 -2.50 -27.56
CA VAL A 106 -5.97 -2.15 -26.12
C VAL A 106 -7.45 -2.00 -25.80
N ARG A 107 -8.27 -1.37 -26.65
CA ARG A 107 -9.70 -1.24 -26.46
C ARG A 107 -10.45 -2.60 -26.50
N GLU A 108 -10.07 -3.47 -27.42
CA GLU A 108 -10.62 -4.84 -27.49
C GLU A 108 -10.28 -5.62 -26.21
N TRP A 109 -9.03 -5.51 -25.74
CA TRP A 109 -8.61 -6.09 -24.47
C TRP A 109 -9.40 -5.53 -23.28
N GLN A 110 -9.61 -4.22 -23.20
CA GLN A 110 -10.43 -3.58 -22.16
C GLN A 110 -11.85 -4.14 -22.15
N LYS A 111 -12.47 -4.28 -23.34
CA LYS A 111 -13.81 -4.86 -23.48
C LYS A 111 -13.83 -6.30 -22.96
N GLN A 112 -12.86 -7.12 -23.34
CA GLN A 112 -12.78 -8.52 -22.93
C GLN A 112 -12.61 -8.65 -21.40
N ILE A 113 -11.76 -7.84 -20.77
CA ILE A 113 -11.59 -7.84 -19.30
C ILE A 113 -12.91 -7.50 -18.58
N ARG A 114 -13.74 -6.61 -19.11
CA ARG A 114 -15.07 -6.32 -18.53
C ARG A 114 -16.00 -7.52 -18.66
N LEU A 115 -16.06 -8.13 -19.83
CA LEU A 115 -16.88 -9.33 -20.07
C LEU A 115 -16.46 -10.49 -19.16
N ASP A 116 -15.15 -10.70 -18.94
CA ASP A 116 -14.67 -11.73 -18.03
C ASP A 116 -15.12 -11.49 -16.59
N GLY A 117 -15.16 -10.22 -16.15
CA GLY A 117 -15.71 -9.88 -14.85
C GLY A 117 -17.19 -10.21 -14.73
N GLU A 118 -17.97 -9.86 -15.75
CA GLU A 118 -19.40 -10.15 -15.80
C GLU A 118 -19.69 -11.66 -15.83
N ALA A 119 -18.87 -12.43 -16.57
CA ALA A 119 -19.01 -13.88 -16.66
C ALA A 119 -18.81 -14.61 -15.33
N THR A 120 -18.10 -14.01 -14.36
CA THR A 120 -17.95 -14.57 -13.01
C THR A 120 -19.16 -14.28 -12.10
N GLY A 121 -20.17 -13.56 -12.57
CA GLY A 121 -21.32 -13.09 -11.78
C GLY A 121 -21.03 -11.91 -10.86
N LEU A 122 -19.78 -11.45 -10.81
CA LEU A 122 -19.32 -10.31 -10.01
C LEU A 122 -18.47 -9.39 -10.88
N PRO A 123 -19.03 -8.33 -11.45
CA PRO A 123 -18.29 -7.36 -12.24
C PRO A 123 -17.09 -6.78 -11.48
N TYR A 124 -15.97 -6.58 -12.16
CA TYR A 124 -14.82 -5.94 -11.55
C TYR A 124 -15.13 -4.49 -11.19
N SER A 125 -14.70 -4.04 -9.99
CA SER A 125 -14.86 -2.65 -9.59
C SER A 125 -14.08 -1.71 -10.53
N GLU A 126 -14.58 -0.49 -10.72
CA GLU A 126 -13.96 0.52 -11.57
C GLU A 126 -12.52 0.84 -11.16
N THR A 127 -12.23 0.85 -9.85
CA THR A 127 -10.88 1.05 -9.31
C THR A 127 -9.95 -0.12 -9.63
N TYR A 128 -10.46 -1.36 -9.64
CA TYR A 128 -9.68 -2.54 -10.03
C TYR A 128 -9.40 -2.54 -11.54
N LEU A 129 -10.39 -2.24 -12.36
CA LEU A 129 -10.22 -2.08 -13.81
C LEU A 129 -9.16 -1.02 -14.13
N ARG A 130 -9.21 0.13 -13.45
CA ARG A 130 -8.19 1.16 -13.57
C ARG A 130 -6.81 0.65 -13.14
N SER A 131 -6.73 -0.13 -12.08
CA SER A 131 -5.47 -0.74 -11.63
C SER A 131 -4.89 -1.69 -12.69
N ILE A 132 -5.72 -2.54 -13.30
CA ILE A 132 -5.32 -3.44 -14.39
C ILE A 132 -4.75 -2.62 -15.58
N HIS A 133 -5.49 -1.62 -16.03
CA HIS A 133 -5.08 -0.78 -17.16
C HIS A 133 -3.76 -0.05 -16.88
N SER A 134 -3.60 0.47 -15.68
CA SER A 134 -2.39 1.20 -15.29
C SER A 134 -1.12 0.32 -15.32
N GLN A 135 -1.24 -1.01 -15.14
CA GLN A 135 -0.09 -1.91 -15.26
C GLN A 135 0.37 -2.03 -16.73
N LEU A 136 -0.55 -2.14 -17.68
CA LEU A 136 -0.22 -2.15 -19.10
C LEU A 136 0.39 -0.81 -19.54
N THR A 137 -0.22 0.30 -19.10
CA THR A 137 0.30 1.65 -19.33
C THR A 137 1.73 1.81 -18.82
N ALA A 138 2.03 1.30 -17.61
CA ALA A 138 3.36 1.36 -17.02
C ALA A 138 4.39 0.56 -17.83
N LEU A 139 4.02 -0.63 -18.34
CA LEU A 139 4.88 -1.42 -19.23
C LEU A 139 5.24 -0.66 -20.50
N PHE A 140 4.25 -0.05 -21.17
CA PHE A 140 4.49 0.71 -22.39
C PHE A 140 5.27 2.01 -22.13
N ASN A 141 5.06 2.68 -21.01
CA ASN A 141 5.88 3.84 -20.60
C ASN A 141 7.34 3.44 -20.36
N TYR A 142 7.57 2.29 -19.73
CA TYR A 142 8.91 1.74 -19.58
C TYR A 142 9.54 1.43 -20.94
N ALA A 143 8.79 0.82 -21.84
CA ALA A 143 9.24 0.54 -23.21
C ALA A 143 9.53 1.84 -24.00
N LYS A 144 8.72 2.87 -23.82
CA LYS A 144 8.93 4.20 -24.41
C LYS A 144 10.21 4.86 -23.90
N THR A 145 10.47 4.77 -22.60
CA THR A 145 11.64 5.40 -21.97
C THR A 145 12.95 4.69 -22.34
N PHE A 146 12.95 3.36 -22.38
CA PHE A 146 14.19 2.60 -22.46
C PHE A 146 14.39 1.79 -23.73
N TYR A 147 13.32 1.54 -24.52
CA TYR A 147 13.33 0.58 -25.62
C TYR A 147 12.82 1.14 -26.95
N GLY A 148 12.68 2.47 -27.07
CA GLY A 148 12.45 3.18 -28.32
C GLY A 148 11.04 3.04 -28.91
N ILE A 149 10.05 2.62 -28.14
CA ILE A 149 8.64 2.78 -28.52
C ILE A 149 8.34 4.29 -28.52
N THR A 150 7.81 4.81 -29.62
CA THR A 150 7.54 6.24 -29.75
C THR A 150 6.21 6.65 -29.09
N VAL A 151 5.19 5.81 -29.16
CA VAL A 151 3.85 6.10 -28.67
C VAL A 151 3.36 4.97 -27.76
N ASN A 152 2.80 5.33 -26.60
CA ASN A 152 2.12 4.36 -25.75
C ASN A 152 0.68 4.16 -26.26
N PRO A 153 0.29 2.97 -26.71
CA PRO A 153 -1.05 2.72 -27.25
C PRO A 153 -2.16 2.90 -26.20
N CYS A 154 -1.82 2.79 -24.92
CA CYS A 154 -2.78 2.99 -23.81
C CYS A 154 -3.23 4.45 -23.70
N ASP A 155 -2.37 5.43 -24.10
CA ASP A 155 -2.71 6.85 -24.01
C ASP A 155 -3.88 7.21 -24.95
N ALA A 156 -3.83 6.71 -26.19
CA ALA A 156 -4.87 6.92 -27.18
C ALA A 156 -6.12 6.03 -26.95
N ALA A 157 -5.95 4.83 -26.37
CA ALA A 157 -7.06 3.97 -26.02
C ALA A 157 -7.93 4.55 -24.89
N GLY A 158 -7.34 5.36 -24.03
CA GLY A 158 -7.99 5.89 -22.82
C GLY A 158 -8.01 4.91 -21.66
N SER A 159 -8.23 5.43 -20.47
CA SER A 159 -8.22 4.62 -19.24
C SER A 159 -9.40 3.65 -19.18
N MET A 160 -9.19 2.47 -18.59
CA MET A 160 -10.25 1.56 -18.21
C MET A 160 -10.58 1.78 -16.73
N GLY A 161 -11.86 2.02 -16.42
CA GLY A 161 -12.32 2.28 -15.07
C GLY A 161 -12.07 3.71 -14.58
N SER A 162 -12.56 4.01 -13.40
CA SER A 162 -12.49 5.34 -12.78
C SER A 162 -11.68 5.34 -11.49
N SER A 163 -11.32 6.55 -11.03
CA SER A 163 -10.65 6.75 -9.73
C SER A 163 -11.63 6.99 -8.59
N SER A 164 -12.95 7.02 -8.85
CA SER A 164 -13.92 7.20 -7.80
C SER A 164 -13.88 5.97 -6.88
N ALA A 165 -13.27 6.13 -5.73
CA ALA A 165 -13.52 5.23 -4.62
C ALA A 165 -15.00 5.44 -4.22
N GLY A 166 -15.74 4.35 -3.93
CA GLY A 166 -17.06 4.47 -3.30
C GLY A 166 -17.00 5.31 -2.03
N GLU A 167 -18.15 5.71 -1.51
CA GLU A 167 -18.22 6.44 -0.25
C GLU A 167 -17.45 5.69 0.84
N MET A 168 -16.71 6.45 1.62
CA MET A 168 -15.97 5.94 2.77
C MET A 168 -16.99 5.61 3.86
N LEU A 169 -17.09 4.33 4.20
CA LEU A 169 -17.92 3.90 5.30
C LEU A 169 -17.18 4.15 6.61
N ILE A 170 -17.81 4.87 7.51
CA ILE A 170 -17.34 5.14 8.87
C ILE A 170 -18.42 4.75 9.86
N ILE A 171 -18.03 4.30 11.02
CA ILE A 171 -18.91 4.06 12.16
C ILE A 171 -18.56 4.99 13.30
N THR A 172 -19.59 5.47 14.01
CA THR A 172 -19.40 6.32 15.18
C THR A 172 -18.92 5.52 16.38
N GLN A 173 -18.54 6.21 17.46
CA GLN A 173 -18.16 5.56 18.72
C GLN A 173 -19.34 4.75 19.31
N GLU A 174 -20.56 5.26 19.22
CA GLU A 174 -21.78 4.59 19.69
C GLU A 174 -22.05 3.32 18.90
N GLN A 175 -21.93 3.39 17.57
CA GLN A 175 -22.05 2.22 16.69
C GLN A 175 -20.96 1.19 16.99
N TYR A 176 -19.72 1.63 17.24
CA TYR A 176 -18.64 0.74 17.64
C TYR A 176 -18.92 0.05 18.99
N ARG A 177 -19.52 0.76 19.97
CA ARG A 177 -19.94 0.14 21.26
C ARG A 177 -20.99 -0.96 21.09
N VAL A 178 -21.89 -0.80 20.12
CA VAL A 178 -22.87 -1.85 19.79
C VAL A 178 -22.14 -3.04 19.15
N LEU A 179 -21.31 -2.79 18.16
CA LEU A 179 -20.52 -3.82 17.47
C LEU A 179 -19.61 -4.62 18.43
N ARG A 180 -18.99 -3.93 19.39
CA ARG A 180 -18.06 -4.48 20.38
C ARG A 180 -18.67 -5.62 21.21
N LYS A 181 -19.97 -5.61 21.45
CA LYS A 181 -20.68 -6.63 22.25
C LYS A 181 -20.84 -7.96 21.49
N GLU A 182 -20.73 -7.94 20.19
CA GLU A 182 -20.99 -9.10 19.33
C GLU A 182 -19.74 -9.91 18.98
N PHE A 183 -18.54 -9.47 19.35
CA PHE A 183 -17.32 -10.23 19.06
C PHE A 183 -17.28 -11.54 19.87
N ARG A 184 -16.96 -12.64 19.19
CA ARG A 184 -17.07 -14.02 19.73
C ARG A 184 -16.19 -14.30 20.94
N ASN A 185 -15.01 -13.71 20.97
CA ASN A 185 -14.03 -13.98 22.02
C ASN A 185 -13.13 -12.78 22.25
N GLU A 186 -12.36 -12.84 23.33
CA GLU A 186 -11.45 -11.80 23.76
C GLU A 186 -10.38 -11.44 22.73
N ALA A 187 -9.90 -12.39 21.92
CA ALA A 187 -8.88 -12.12 20.91
C ALA A 187 -9.42 -11.20 19.78
N TYR A 188 -10.65 -11.45 19.31
CA TYR A 188 -11.31 -10.55 18.35
C TYR A 188 -11.64 -9.21 18.99
N LEU A 189 -12.18 -9.22 20.22
CA LEU A 189 -12.50 -8.01 20.95
C LEU A 189 -11.27 -7.11 21.06
N LEU A 190 -10.15 -7.64 21.55
CA LEU A 190 -8.90 -6.91 21.69
C LEU A 190 -8.36 -6.43 20.35
N ALA A 191 -8.41 -7.27 19.30
CA ALA A 191 -7.96 -6.89 17.96
C ALA A 191 -8.73 -5.67 17.42
N PHE A 192 -10.05 -5.68 17.54
CA PHE A 192 -10.90 -4.60 17.06
C PHE A 192 -10.81 -3.36 17.94
N ASP A 193 -10.65 -3.49 19.25
CA ASP A 193 -10.38 -2.37 20.16
C ASP A 193 -9.05 -1.69 19.81
N ILE A 194 -7.98 -2.45 19.57
CA ILE A 194 -6.71 -1.87 19.11
C ILE A 194 -6.91 -1.12 17.78
N LEU A 195 -7.58 -1.71 16.80
CA LEU A 195 -7.81 -1.08 15.49
C LEU A 195 -8.61 0.22 15.60
N PHE A 196 -9.72 0.20 16.33
CA PHE A 196 -10.61 1.36 16.46
C PHE A 196 -9.96 2.49 17.26
N TRP A 197 -9.35 2.18 18.41
CA TRP A 197 -8.84 3.21 19.32
C TRP A 197 -7.42 3.70 19.00
N THR A 198 -6.67 3.00 18.16
CA THR A 198 -5.33 3.43 17.74
C THR A 198 -5.27 3.91 16.30
N GLY A 199 -6.21 3.49 15.46
CA GLY A 199 -6.20 3.75 14.02
C GLY A 199 -5.01 3.10 13.29
N CYS A 200 -4.32 2.12 13.89
CA CYS A 200 -3.23 1.41 13.23
C CYS A 200 -3.76 0.56 12.06
N ARG A 201 -2.86 0.22 11.13
CA ARG A 201 -3.23 -0.69 10.04
C ARG A 201 -3.36 -2.11 10.56
N GLU A 202 -4.22 -2.91 9.94
CA GLU A 202 -4.42 -4.33 10.30
C GLU A 202 -3.10 -5.10 10.43
N GLY A 203 -2.21 -4.99 9.45
CA GLY A 203 -0.92 -5.67 9.51
C GLY A 203 0.03 -5.10 10.58
N GLU A 204 -0.13 -3.85 11.00
CA GLU A 204 0.60 -3.25 12.12
C GLU A 204 0.07 -3.85 13.44
N MET A 205 -1.24 -3.94 13.62
CA MET A 205 -1.88 -4.58 14.76
C MET A 205 -1.51 -6.06 14.89
N LEU A 206 -1.59 -6.83 13.80
CA LEU A 206 -1.23 -8.24 13.78
C LEU A 206 0.27 -8.52 14.05
N ALA A 207 1.12 -7.50 13.93
CA ALA A 207 2.55 -7.60 14.22
C ALA A 207 2.92 -7.24 15.65
N LEU A 208 1.96 -6.77 16.48
CA LEU A 208 2.23 -6.34 17.84
C LEU A 208 2.72 -7.50 18.72
N SER A 209 3.67 -7.18 19.58
CA SER A 209 4.25 -8.07 20.60
C SER A 209 4.23 -7.40 21.96
N PRO A 210 4.36 -8.13 23.09
CA PRO A 210 4.38 -7.55 24.44
C PRO A 210 5.38 -6.40 24.59
N ARG A 211 6.57 -6.52 23.97
CA ARG A 211 7.62 -5.48 23.98
C ARG A 211 7.20 -4.15 23.36
N ASP A 212 6.16 -4.15 22.54
CA ASP A 212 5.71 -2.92 21.86
C ASP A 212 4.84 -2.04 22.74
N LEU A 213 4.37 -2.55 23.87
CA LEU A 213 3.65 -1.78 24.89
C LEU A 213 4.59 -1.39 26.03
N SER A 214 4.82 -0.08 26.21
CA SER A 214 5.63 0.42 27.32
C SER A 214 4.80 0.57 28.63
N GLY A 215 5.50 0.77 29.76
CA GLY A 215 4.87 1.00 31.06
C GLY A 215 4.00 2.27 31.12
N ASP A 216 4.29 3.26 30.30
CA ASP A 216 3.59 4.56 30.26
C ASP A 216 2.40 4.56 29.26
N ASP A 217 1.78 3.41 29.02
CA ASP A 217 0.66 3.25 28.08
C ASP A 217 0.94 3.79 26.69
N GLN A 218 2.16 3.58 26.22
CA GLN A 218 2.58 3.94 24.88
C GLN A 218 2.74 2.70 24.02
N LEU A 219 2.13 2.73 22.85
CA LEU A 219 2.19 1.65 21.86
C LEU A 219 3.17 2.01 20.74
N ARG A 220 4.20 1.19 20.58
CA ARG A 220 5.21 1.33 19.54
C ARG A 220 4.80 0.58 18.28
N ILE A 221 4.64 1.29 17.17
CA ILE A 221 4.23 0.72 15.89
C ILE A 221 5.38 0.91 14.89
N TYR A 222 6.06 -0.17 14.50
CA TYR A 222 7.20 -0.15 13.57
C TYR A 222 7.29 -1.41 12.72
N LYS A 223 6.46 -2.40 13.01
CA LYS A 223 6.37 -3.69 12.32
C LYS A 223 5.07 -3.81 11.55
N ASN A 224 5.06 -4.64 10.52
CA ASN A 224 3.87 -5.00 9.76
C ASN A 224 3.90 -6.50 9.46
N TYR A 225 2.83 -7.18 9.80
CA TYR A 225 2.62 -8.59 9.50
C TYR A 225 1.94 -8.75 8.14
N ARG A 226 2.33 -9.78 7.43
CA ARG A 226 1.65 -10.27 6.23
C ARG A 226 1.81 -11.79 6.14
N ARG A 227 0.83 -12.49 5.62
CA ARG A 227 0.92 -13.91 5.31
C ARG A 227 1.07 -14.10 3.80
N LYS A 228 2.10 -14.84 3.38
CA LYS A 228 2.39 -15.12 1.97
C LYS A 228 2.64 -16.61 1.79
N LYS A 229 1.89 -17.27 0.89
CA LYS A 229 2.02 -18.72 0.60
C LYS A 229 2.01 -19.59 1.87
N GLY A 230 1.16 -19.24 2.84
CA GLY A 230 1.05 -19.98 4.10
C GLY A 230 2.10 -19.64 5.16
N GLN A 231 3.11 -18.82 4.83
CA GLN A 231 4.17 -18.39 5.75
C GLN A 231 3.92 -17.00 6.29
N ASP A 232 4.26 -16.79 7.55
CA ASP A 232 4.15 -15.52 8.24
C ASP A 232 5.42 -14.69 8.01
N HIS A 233 5.25 -13.44 7.62
CA HIS A 233 6.32 -12.49 7.39
C HIS A 233 6.09 -11.24 8.22
N ILE A 234 7.07 -10.88 9.04
CA ILE A 234 7.10 -9.60 9.76
C ILE A 234 8.15 -8.73 9.09
N GLY A 235 7.77 -7.54 8.71
CA GLY A 235 8.64 -6.58 8.05
C GLY A 235 8.37 -5.15 8.52
N PRO A 236 9.07 -4.15 7.95
CA PRO A 236 8.86 -2.76 8.30
C PRO A 236 7.48 -2.25 7.85
N THR A 237 6.99 -1.22 8.52
CA THR A 237 5.73 -0.55 8.15
C THR A 237 5.79 0.02 6.73
N LYS A 238 4.62 0.25 6.12
CA LYS A 238 4.52 0.74 4.73
C LYS A 238 5.29 2.04 4.50
N ASN A 239 5.28 2.95 5.46
CA ASN A 239 5.91 4.27 5.38
C ASN A 239 7.10 4.42 6.36
N SER A 240 7.84 3.34 6.65
CA SER A 240 8.90 3.31 7.68
C SER A 240 9.95 4.42 7.56
N LYS A 241 10.28 4.84 6.33
CA LYS A 241 11.24 5.94 6.07
C LYS A 241 10.68 7.36 6.31
N LYS A 242 9.38 7.49 6.53
CA LYS A 242 8.70 8.79 6.76
C LYS A 242 8.08 8.81 8.16
N ASN A 243 6.79 8.47 8.24
CA ASN A 243 6.02 8.54 9.48
C ASN A 243 5.46 7.17 9.91
N GLY A 244 5.83 6.09 9.21
CA GLY A 244 5.29 4.75 9.48
C GLY A 244 5.70 4.21 10.85
N ASN A 245 6.93 4.51 11.30
CA ASN A 245 7.41 4.15 12.63
C ASN A 245 7.03 5.25 13.61
N ARG A 246 6.29 4.89 14.64
CA ARG A 246 5.75 5.85 15.61
C ARG A 246 5.51 5.21 16.96
N VAL A 247 5.49 6.04 17.98
CA VAL A 247 5.00 5.70 19.32
C VAL A 247 3.77 6.55 19.57
N ILE A 248 2.68 5.94 19.98
CA ILE A 248 1.41 6.63 20.25
C ILE A 248 0.93 6.33 21.66
N PRO A 249 0.50 7.34 22.44
CA PRO A 249 -0.19 7.10 23.68
C PRO A 249 -1.55 6.45 23.40
N ILE A 250 -1.92 5.47 24.22
CA ILE A 250 -3.21 4.78 24.15
C ILE A 250 -3.97 4.94 25.47
N PRO A 251 -5.30 4.79 25.47
CA PRO A 251 -6.06 4.83 26.71
C PRO A 251 -5.57 3.78 27.71
N HIS A 252 -5.50 4.15 28.99
CA HIS A 252 -5.03 3.26 30.05
C HIS A 252 -5.77 1.92 30.09
N TRP A 253 -7.10 1.96 29.99
CA TRP A 253 -7.91 0.74 29.97
C TRP A 253 -7.52 -0.21 28.81
N LEU A 254 -7.17 0.32 27.63
CA LEU A 254 -6.75 -0.50 26.50
C LEU A 254 -5.37 -1.13 26.75
N ALA A 255 -4.46 -0.37 27.35
CA ALA A 255 -3.15 -0.88 27.75
C ALA A 255 -3.30 -2.02 28.77
N GLU A 256 -4.18 -1.87 29.75
CA GLU A 256 -4.49 -2.93 30.73
C GLU A 256 -5.14 -4.16 30.08
N GLU A 257 -6.08 -3.99 29.15
CA GLU A 257 -6.65 -5.12 28.41
C GLU A 257 -5.58 -5.87 27.61
N ILE A 258 -4.62 -5.16 26.96
CA ILE A 258 -3.50 -5.80 26.26
C ILE A 258 -2.63 -6.58 27.26
N ARG A 259 -2.25 -5.97 28.39
CA ARG A 259 -1.42 -6.64 29.43
C ARG A 259 -2.12 -7.87 29.99
N ALA A 260 -3.40 -7.72 30.36
CA ALA A 260 -4.22 -8.81 30.89
C ALA A 260 -4.38 -9.95 29.88
N TYR A 261 -4.55 -9.65 28.60
CA TYR A 261 -4.61 -10.66 27.56
C TYR A 261 -3.26 -11.39 27.42
N CYS A 262 -2.14 -10.65 27.35
CA CYS A 262 -0.79 -11.23 27.28
C CYS A 262 -0.47 -12.15 28.47
N SER A 263 -0.88 -11.77 29.68
CA SER A 263 -0.63 -12.57 30.89
C SER A 263 -1.35 -13.91 30.93
N ARG A 264 -2.44 -14.07 30.16
CA ARG A 264 -3.20 -15.33 30.01
C ARG A 264 -2.66 -16.25 28.93
N LEU A 265 -1.78 -15.77 28.06
CA LEU A 265 -1.19 -16.59 27.01
C LEU A 265 -0.02 -17.40 27.58
N TYR A 266 -0.10 -18.72 27.44
CA TYR A 266 0.96 -19.61 27.90
C TYR A 266 2.23 -19.43 27.06
N ASP A 267 3.38 -19.30 27.72
CA ASP A 267 4.73 -19.22 27.10
C ASP A 267 4.89 -18.12 26.04
N LEU A 268 4.18 -17.00 26.20
CA LEU A 268 4.30 -15.85 25.30
C LEU A 268 5.60 -15.10 25.55
N GLY A 269 6.54 -15.18 24.58
CA GLY A 269 7.78 -14.44 24.60
C GLY A 269 7.57 -12.92 24.34
N PRO A 270 8.53 -12.09 24.73
CA PRO A 270 8.43 -10.63 24.58
C PRO A 270 8.33 -10.14 23.13
N ASP A 271 8.81 -10.95 22.19
CA ASP A 271 8.82 -10.63 20.75
C ASP A 271 7.76 -11.41 19.96
N ASP A 272 7.03 -12.33 20.60
CA ASP A 272 5.97 -13.10 19.97
C ASP A 272 4.76 -12.22 19.66
N ARG A 273 4.03 -12.57 18.61
CA ARG A 273 2.81 -11.83 18.27
C ARG A 273 1.74 -12.06 19.34
N ILE A 274 1.09 -11.00 19.78
CA ILE A 274 -0.01 -11.09 20.74
C ILE A 274 -1.22 -11.80 20.11
N LEU A 275 -1.51 -11.54 18.83
CA LEU A 275 -2.71 -11.99 18.16
C LEU A 275 -2.38 -12.90 16.96
N TYR A 276 -2.72 -14.18 17.07
CA TYR A 276 -2.53 -15.21 16.06
C TYR A 276 -3.81 -15.40 15.23
N MET A 277 -4.10 -14.43 14.37
CA MET A 277 -5.24 -14.48 13.46
C MET A 277 -4.85 -14.00 12.06
N THR A 278 -5.73 -14.26 11.09
CA THR A 278 -5.52 -13.86 9.69
C THR A 278 -6.45 -12.71 9.31
N SER A 279 -6.06 -11.95 8.28
CA SER A 279 -6.91 -10.92 7.68
C SER A 279 -8.30 -11.46 7.28
N SER A 280 -8.35 -12.65 6.70
CA SER A 280 -9.62 -13.29 6.34
C SER A 280 -10.50 -13.59 7.55
N ALA A 281 -9.92 -14.01 8.67
CA ALA A 281 -10.66 -14.27 9.90
C ALA A 281 -11.25 -12.98 10.50
N LEU A 282 -10.45 -11.90 10.54
CA LEU A 282 -10.90 -10.59 10.98
C LEU A 282 -12.06 -10.06 10.11
N ASN A 283 -11.94 -10.12 8.79
CA ASN A 283 -13.00 -9.65 7.91
C ASN A 283 -14.28 -10.48 8.07
N LYS A 284 -14.19 -11.81 8.16
CA LYS A 284 -15.36 -12.67 8.38
C LYS A 284 -16.06 -12.37 9.71
N GLU A 285 -15.28 -12.15 10.78
CA GLU A 285 -15.86 -11.80 12.08
C GLU A 285 -16.52 -10.43 12.04
N LEU A 286 -15.89 -9.44 11.42
CA LEU A 286 -16.46 -8.10 11.29
C LEU A 286 -17.77 -8.13 10.50
N THR A 287 -17.80 -8.78 9.32
CA THR A 287 -19.03 -8.94 8.52
C THR A 287 -20.15 -9.65 9.33
N ARG A 288 -19.81 -10.69 10.10
CA ARG A 288 -20.80 -11.35 10.98
C ARG A 288 -21.38 -10.38 12.00
N CYS A 289 -20.54 -9.60 12.66
CA CYS A 289 -20.97 -8.65 13.68
C CYS A 289 -21.79 -7.50 13.09
N THR A 290 -21.40 -6.96 11.92
CA THR A 290 -22.19 -5.90 11.22
C THR A 290 -23.56 -6.43 10.80
N GLN A 291 -23.66 -7.67 10.34
CA GLN A 291 -24.95 -8.31 10.00
C GLN A 291 -25.84 -8.48 11.23
N LEU A 292 -25.30 -8.90 12.36
CA LEU A 292 -26.06 -9.07 13.60
C LEU A 292 -26.58 -7.74 14.18
N THR A 293 -25.80 -6.68 14.03
CA THR A 293 -26.13 -5.36 14.57
C THR A 293 -26.92 -4.47 13.61
N GLY A 294 -27.09 -4.90 12.35
CA GLY A 294 -27.71 -4.07 11.30
C GLY A 294 -26.88 -2.85 10.91
N LEU A 295 -25.60 -2.80 11.28
CA LEU A 295 -24.68 -1.73 10.90
C LEU A 295 -24.21 -1.92 9.45
N PRO A 296 -23.71 -0.85 8.79
CA PRO A 296 -23.13 -0.96 7.46
C PRO A 296 -22.02 -2.01 7.40
N ASP A 297 -21.93 -2.76 6.29
CA ASP A 297 -20.88 -3.76 6.07
C ASP A 297 -19.54 -3.07 5.78
N ILE A 298 -18.82 -2.76 6.86
CA ILE A 298 -17.52 -2.10 6.83
C ILE A 298 -16.38 -3.13 6.73
N ARG A 299 -15.28 -2.72 6.13
CA ARG A 299 -14.05 -3.51 6.12
C ARG A 299 -13.20 -3.19 7.35
N VAL A 300 -12.29 -4.08 7.72
CA VAL A 300 -11.33 -3.86 8.83
C VAL A 300 -10.58 -2.53 8.67
N HIS A 301 -10.25 -2.12 7.45
CA HIS A 301 -9.57 -0.84 7.21
C HIS A 301 -10.46 0.39 7.47
N ASP A 302 -11.77 0.25 7.37
CA ASP A 302 -12.72 1.34 7.60
C ASP A 302 -12.80 1.74 9.08
N LEU A 303 -12.36 0.86 10.01
CA LEU A 303 -12.16 1.21 11.42
C LEU A 303 -11.07 2.30 11.60
N ARG A 304 -10.04 2.27 10.77
CA ARG A 304 -9.05 3.35 10.75
C ARG A 304 -9.64 4.66 10.21
N HIS A 305 -10.54 4.57 9.23
CA HIS A 305 -11.28 5.74 8.76
C HIS A 305 -12.17 6.30 9.86
N SER A 306 -12.85 5.43 10.61
CA SER A 306 -13.68 5.79 11.78
C SER A 306 -12.87 6.46 12.87
N HIS A 307 -11.66 5.94 13.18
CA HIS A 307 -10.73 6.56 14.11
C HIS A 307 -10.33 7.98 13.69
N VAL A 308 -10.01 8.18 12.41
CA VAL A 308 -9.65 9.51 11.88
C VAL A 308 -10.83 10.46 11.95
N SER A 309 -12.03 10.00 11.57
CA SER A 309 -13.26 10.79 11.66
C SER A 309 -13.51 11.26 13.10
N LEU A 310 -13.40 10.37 14.08
CA LEU A 310 -13.54 10.69 15.50
C LEU A 310 -12.55 11.79 15.94
N TYR A 311 -11.28 11.74 15.50
CA TYR A 311 -10.29 12.76 15.86
C TYR A 311 -10.58 14.12 15.20
N ILE A 312 -11.10 14.12 13.97
CA ILE A 312 -11.52 15.34 13.27
C ILE A 312 -12.74 15.95 13.98
N GLU A 313 -13.70 15.13 14.37
CA GLU A 313 -14.89 15.55 15.11
C GLU A 313 -14.52 16.18 16.46
N LEU A 314 -13.52 15.62 17.16
CA LEU A 314 -12.95 16.16 18.38
C LEU A 314 -12.12 17.44 18.16
N GLY A 315 -12.00 17.94 16.93
CA GLY A 315 -11.34 19.18 16.58
C GLY A 315 -9.82 19.12 16.43
N TYR A 316 -9.23 17.93 16.38
CA TYR A 316 -7.79 17.80 16.23
C TYR A 316 -7.32 18.13 14.81
N SER A 317 -6.13 18.74 14.71
CA SER A 317 -5.53 19.15 13.44
C SER A 317 -5.12 17.96 12.56
N ALA A 318 -5.13 18.16 11.23
CA ALA A 318 -4.65 17.16 10.28
C ALA A 318 -3.20 16.72 10.53
N LEU A 319 -2.37 17.59 11.10
CA LEU A 319 -0.99 17.28 11.49
C LEU A 319 -0.94 16.24 12.61
N LEU A 320 -1.75 16.42 13.66
CA LEU A 320 -1.83 15.50 14.79
C LEU A 320 -2.39 14.14 14.35
N VAL A 321 -3.46 14.15 13.56
CA VAL A 321 -4.05 12.95 12.97
C VAL A 321 -3.01 12.19 12.14
N ALA A 322 -2.30 12.87 11.23
CA ALA A 322 -1.27 12.26 10.39
C ALA A 322 -0.16 11.59 11.21
N LYS A 323 0.35 12.27 12.24
CA LYS A 323 1.33 11.72 13.18
C LYS A 323 0.82 10.44 13.84
N ARG A 324 -0.40 10.47 14.37
CA ARG A 324 -0.99 9.35 15.09
C ARG A 324 -1.17 8.12 14.21
N ILE A 325 -1.74 8.29 13.03
CA ILE A 325 -2.00 7.16 12.13
C ILE A 325 -0.78 6.72 11.30
N GLY A 326 0.34 7.45 11.36
CA GLY A 326 1.56 7.14 10.59
C GLY A 326 1.38 7.35 9.09
N ASP A 327 0.83 8.51 8.72
CA ASP A 327 0.66 8.92 7.34
C ASP A 327 1.15 10.36 7.12
N THR A 328 1.00 10.93 5.92
CA THR A 328 1.33 12.33 5.64
C THR A 328 0.10 13.22 5.76
N VAL A 329 0.31 14.48 6.12
CA VAL A 329 -0.76 15.48 6.16
C VAL A 329 -1.49 15.58 4.81
N ALA A 330 -0.75 15.50 3.71
CA ALA A 330 -1.31 15.52 2.37
C ALA A 330 -2.30 14.35 2.13
N VAL A 331 -2.00 13.15 2.62
CA VAL A 331 -2.91 12.00 2.54
C VAL A 331 -4.13 12.21 3.42
N VAL A 332 -3.97 12.72 4.64
CA VAL A 332 -5.10 13.03 5.54
C VAL A 332 -6.03 14.06 4.91
N LEU A 333 -5.50 15.17 4.42
CA LEU A 333 -6.31 16.21 3.79
C LEU A 333 -6.97 15.70 2.49
N LYS A 334 -6.24 14.98 1.64
CA LYS A 334 -6.82 14.43 0.41
C LYS A 334 -8.01 13.49 0.69
N THR A 335 -7.94 12.74 1.78
CA THR A 335 -8.92 11.68 2.09
C THR A 335 -10.06 12.20 2.96
N TYR A 336 -9.78 13.13 3.90
CA TYR A 336 -10.71 13.50 4.96
C TYR A 336 -11.02 15.01 5.01
N ALA A 337 -10.57 15.82 4.04
CA ALA A 337 -10.82 17.26 4.06
C ALA A 337 -12.31 17.62 4.18
N HIS A 338 -13.20 16.80 3.59
CA HIS A 338 -14.64 16.98 3.64
C HIS A 338 -15.26 16.78 5.02
N LEU A 339 -14.55 16.12 5.94
CA LEU A 339 -15.01 15.94 7.33
C LEU A 339 -14.61 17.12 8.24
N TYR A 340 -13.66 17.95 7.81
CA TYR A 340 -13.27 19.12 8.60
C TYR A 340 -14.38 20.16 8.56
N PRO A 341 -14.87 20.63 9.73
CA PRO A 341 -15.94 21.62 9.78
C PRO A 341 -15.47 22.95 9.17
N ASN A 342 -16.37 23.61 8.45
CA ASN A 342 -16.12 24.97 7.97
C ASN A 342 -16.33 25.96 9.12
N LYS A 343 -15.26 26.31 9.80
CA LYS A 343 -15.26 27.22 10.95
C LYS A 343 -15.16 28.70 10.58
N GLN A 344 -15.38 29.09 9.33
CA GLN A 344 -15.24 30.50 8.91
C GLN A 344 -16.18 31.44 9.66
N LYS A 345 -17.42 31.01 9.92
CA LYS A 345 -18.37 31.83 10.71
C LYS A 345 -17.94 31.95 12.16
N GLU A 346 -17.51 30.85 12.79
CA GLU A 346 -16.97 30.87 14.16
C GLU A 346 -15.72 31.76 14.27
N LEU A 347 -14.85 31.72 13.25
CA LEU A 347 -13.67 32.58 13.18
C LEU A 347 -14.07 34.08 13.16
N VAL A 348 -15.05 34.45 12.34
CA VAL A 348 -15.52 35.83 12.28
C VAL A 348 -16.09 36.28 13.65
N THR A 349 -16.95 35.46 14.25
CA THR A 349 -17.48 35.75 15.60
C THR A 349 -16.37 35.89 16.64
N GLN A 350 -15.35 35.05 16.60
CA GLN A 350 -14.19 35.16 17.50
C GLN A 350 -13.37 36.42 17.21
N LEU A 351 -13.17 36.81 15.95
CA LEU A 351 -12.49 38.04 15.58
C LEU A 351 -13.28 39.30 16.06
N GLU A 352 -14.62 39.28 15.93
CA GLU A 352 -15.49 40.32 16.42
C GLU A 352 -15.37 40.45 17.95
N SER A 353 -15.40 39.35 18.70
CA SER A 353 -15.24 39.38 20.15
C SER A 353 -13.88 39.93 20.62
N LEU A 354 -12.81 39.73 19.85
CA LEU A 354 -11.50 40.31 20.12
C LEU A 354 -11.45 41.81 19.90
N THR A 355 -12.33 42.35 19.04
CA THR A 355 -12.42 43.81 18.81
C THR A 355 -13.35 44.52 19.82
N GLU A 356 -14.30 43.79 20.41
CA GLU A 356 -15.22 44.33 21.45
C GLU A 356 -14.59 44.37 22.86
N THR A 357 -13.61 43.49 23.14
CA THR A 357 -12.81 43.51 24.38
C THR A 357 -11.65 44.51 24.27
N GLY A 358 -12.00 45.76 23.93
CA GLY A 358 -11.03 46.88 23.92
C GLY A 358 -10.41 47.11 25.28
N GLU A 359 -9.08 47.12 25.33
CA GLU A 359 -8.15 47.77 26.27
C GLU A 359 -7.61 47.01 27.49
N THR A 360 -8.15 45.86 27.94
CA THR A 360 -7.63 45.27 29.20
C THR A 360 -6.78 43.99 29.02
N ASP A 361 -6.83 43.30 27.90
CA ASP A 361 -6.13 42.02 27.76
C ASP A 361 -4.85 42.02 26.91
N VAL A 362 -4.46 43.15 26.32
CA VAL A 362 -3.20 43.25 25.54
C VAL A 362 -1.97 43.06 26.42
N VAL A 363 -2.06 43.36 27.71
CA VAL A 363 -0.95 43.21 28.67
C VAL A 363 -0.62 41.74 28.96
N ASN A 364 -1.60 40.82 28.88
CA ASN A 364 -1.38 39.41 29.18
C ASN A 364 -0.77 38.61 28.01
N LEU A 365 -0.97 39.02 26.76
CA LEU A 365 -0.40 38.34 25.59
C LEU A 365 1.10 38.66 25.39
N VAL A 366 1.57 39.78 25.86
CA VAL A 366 2.99 40.17 25.82
C VAL A 366 3.78 39.45 26.91
N SER A 367 3.18 39.20 28.07
CA SER A 367 3.83 38.49 29.19
C SER A 367 4.00 36.98 28.91
N LEU A 368 3.13 36.39 28.11
CA LEU A 368 3.25 34.96 27.70
C LEU A 368 4.31 34.71 26.59
N ARG A 369 4.73 35.77 25.88
CA ARG A 369 5.84 35.66 24.90
C ARG A 369 7.21 35.74 25.55
N SER A 370 7.35 36.46 26.65
CA SER A 370 8.62 36.62 27.39
C SER A 370 8.97 35.41 28.26
N ALA A 371 8.01 34.53 28.58
CA ALA A 371 8.22 33.33 29.41
C ALA A 371 8.66 32.10 28.65
N LYS A 372 8.81 32.17 27.30
CA LYS A 372 9.21 31.04 26.45
C LYS A 372 10.57 31.19 25.76
N ILE A 373 11.37 32.17 26.12
CA ILE A 373 12.75 32.35 25.67
C ILE A 373 13.61 32.52 26.93
N GLY A 374 13.75 31.47 27.69
CA GLY A 374 14.63 31.32 28.82
C GLY A 374 15.00 29.84 28.95
#